data_0ee0cf6db3f6058f8076407e7f050bcb
#
_entry.id   0ee0cf6db3f6058f8076407e7f050bcb
#
_cell.length_a   1.000
_cell.length_b   1.000
_cell.length_c   1.000
_cell.angle_alpha   90.00
_cell.angle_beta   90.00
_cell.angle_gamma   90.00
#
_symmetry.space_group_name_H-M   'P 1'
#
loop_
_entity.id
_entity.type
_entity.pdbx_description
1 polymer ?
#
loop_
_entity_poly.entity_id
_entity_poly.type
_entity_poly.pdbx_seq_one_letter_code
_entity_poly.pdbx_strand_id
1 'polypeptide(L)'
;MVGFKNEKDLVRAYYSQLDKDPIKAAKYCAPDALWRGYHPFNEIADPAEVAEKFWLPLKHSLTKMQRRMDLFMAGENKLETGGIWVASMGHLMGLFDNPWLGIPATRKIAMLRYAEFLRIDDGKITDTAMFFDIPHLMMQSGLQPFPAQTGAQLVQPGPMTHDGLMFNDADPNEGLKTLKTIEFMIDDIRDWKGRDEEGLMVELPRSWNDDMIWWGPAGIGCLLYTSDAADERLSV
;
A
#
# COMPACT_ATOMS: atom_id res chain seq x y z
N MET A 1 -6.67 -9.25 -26.40
CA MET A 1 -6.13 -9.08 -25.02
C MET A 1 -6.47 -7.66 -24.59
N VAL A 2 -7.23 -7.50 -23.56
CA VAL A 2 -7.43 -6.16 -22.95
C VAL A 2 -6.25 -5.97 -22.02
N GLY A 3 -5.30 -5.15 -22.43
CA GLY A 3 -4.20 -4.74 -21.58
C GLY A 3 -4.55 -3.45 -20.85
N PHE A 4 -3.94 -3.20 -19.69
CA PHE A 4 -4.11 -1.98 -18.90
C PHE A 4 -2.85 -1.09 -18.96
N LYS A 5 -2.10 -1.21 -20.05
CA LYS A 5 -0.84 -0.48 -20.19
C LYS A 5 -1.02 1.03 -20.17
N ASN A 6 -2.07 1.54 -20.81
CA ASN A 6 -2.34 2.98 -20.86
C ASN A 6 -2.60 3.56 -19.46
N GLU A 7 -3.40 2.86 -18.66
CA GLU A 7 -3.74 3.26 -17.29
C GLU A 7 -2.50 3.19 -16.38
N LYS A 8 -1.69 2.15 -16.53
CA LYS A 8 -0.41 2.02 -15.83
C LYS A 8 0.56 3.16 -16.20
N ASP A 9 0.68 3.47 -17.49
CA ASP A 9 1.55 4.55 -17.97
C ASP A 9 1.05 5.92 -17.51
N LEU A 10 -0.27 6.14 -17.46
CA LEU A 10 -0.88 7.34 -16.89
C LEU A 10 -0.48 7.53 -15.43
N VAL A 11 -0.63 6.50 -14.61
CA VAL A 11 -0.28 6.56 -13.17
C VAL A 11 1.22 6.76 -12.97
N ARG A 12 2.06 6.12 -13.77
CA ARG A 12 3.52 6.34 -13.73
C ARG A 12 3.88 7.77 -14.10
N ALA A 13 3.21 8.34 -15.10
CA ALA A 13 3.39 9.75 -15.48
C ALA A 13 2.93 10.70 -14.37
N TYR A 14 1.81 10.40 -13.73
CA TYR A 14 1.31 11.10 -12.53
C TYR A 14 2.35 11.08 -11.41
N TYR A 15 2.89 9.91 -11.05
CA TYR A 15 3.93 9.80 -10.02
C TYR A 15 5.20 10.57 -10.39
N SER A 16 5.65 10.47 -11.63
CA SER A 16 6.81 11.25 -12.09
C SER A 16 6.58 12.77 -12.01
N GLN A 17 5.33 13.21 -12.21
CA GLN A 17 5.00 14.62 -12.04
C GLN A 17 4.89 15.02 -10.57
N LEU A 18 4.32 14.16 -9.70
CA LEU A 18 4.30 14.38 -8.25
C LEU A 18 5.72 14.57 -7.68
N ASP A 19 6.68 13.78 -8.17
CA ASP A 19 8.08 13.90 -7.75
C ASP A 19 8.68 15.26 -8.11
N LYS A 20 8.28 15.84 -9.24
CA LYS A 20 8.77 17.13 -9.73
C LYS A 20 7.99 18.30 -9.12
N ASP A 21 6.68 18.27 -9.25
CA ASP A 21 5.78 19.36 -8.89
C ASP A 21 4.39 18.80 -8.59
N PRO A 22 4.01 18.63 -7.32
CA PRO A 22 2.72 18.09 -6.94
C PRO A 22 1.52 18.89 -7.46
N ILE A 23 1.61 20.22 -7.52
CA ILE A 23 0.52 21.06 -8.02
C ILE A 23 0.23 20.73 -9.50
N LYS A 24 1.29 20.59 -10.30
CA LYS A 24 1.11 20.24 -11.73
C LYS A 24 0.65 18.80 -11.94
N ALA A 25 0.76 17.93 -10.93
CA ALA A 25 0.24 16.57 -11.03
C ALA A 25 -1.29 16.51 -11.09
N ALA A 26 -1.98 17.52 -10.58
CA ALA A 26 -3.44 17.64 -10.66
C ALA A 26 -3.99 17.52 -12.10
N LYS A 27 -3.20 17.87 -13.13
CA LYS A 27 -3.59 17.72 -14.54
C LYS A 27 -3.92 16.28 -14.95
N TYR A 28 -3.43 15.28 -14.24
CA TYR A 28 -3.72 13.86 -14.49
C TYR A 28 -5.03 13.39 -13.86
N CYS A 29 -5.57 14.17 -12.94
CA CYS A 29 -6.82 13.88 -12.26
C CYS A 29 -8.02 14.56 -12.98
N ALA A 30 -9.22 14.00 -12.80
CA ALA A 30 -10.45 14.70 -13.11
C ALA A 30 -10.62 15.92 -12.18
N PRO A 31 -11.33 16.98 -12.59
CA PRO A 31 -11.49 18.18 -11.76
C PRO A 31 -12.18 17.91 -10.41
N ASP A 32 -13.04 16.90 -10.38
CA ASP A 32 -13.83 16.44 -9.23
C ASP A 32 -13.31 15.11 -8.65
N ALA A 33 -12.05 14.76 -8.96
CA ALA A 33 -11.45 13.53 -8.46
C ALA A 33 -11.42 13.51 -6.92
N LEU A 34 -11.88 12.39 -6.36
CA LEU A 34 -11.93 12.19 -4.93
C LEU A 34 -10.69 11.46 -4.44
N TRP A 35 -9.98 12.06 -3.51
CA TRP A 35 -8.84 11.44 -2.82
C TRP A 35 -9.21 11.11 -1.37
N ARG A 36 -9.01 9.84 -0.98
CA ARG A 36 -9.26 9.32 0.37
C ARG A 36 -7.93 8.96 1.01
N GLY A 37 -7.46 9.83 1.91
CA GLY A 37 -6.19 9.65 2.62
C GLY A 37 -6.36 9.17 4.05
N TYR A 38 -7.55 8.87 4.50
CA TYR A 38 -7.87 8.51 5.87
C TYR A 38 -7.49 9.60 6.88
N HIS A 39 -7.62 9.30 8.17
CA HIS A 39 -7.25 10.25 9.22
C HIS A 39 -5.73 10.54 9.18
N PRO A 40 -5.29 11.81 9.33
CA PRO A 40 -6.09 13.02 9.60
C PRO A 40 -6.62 13.75 8.35
N PHE A 41 -6.34 13.27 7.14
CA PHE A 41 -6.65 14.00 5.90
C PHE A 41 -8.09 13.75 5.44
N ASN A 42 -8.66 12.57 5.72
CA ASN A 42 -9.98 12.14 5.30
C ASN A 42 -10.18 12.24 3.78
N GLU A 43 -11.29 12.82 3.32
CA GLU A 43 -11.62 12.96 1.91
C GLU A 43 -11.34 14.39 1.43
N ILE A 44 -10.71 14.51 0.26
CA ILE A 44 -10.44 15.78 -0.42
C ILE A 44 -10.88 15.63 -1.87
N ALA A 45 -11.80 16.49 -2.33
CA ALA A 45 -12.40 16.42 -3.65
C ALA A 45 -11.72 17.31 -4.70
N ASP A 46 -10.65 18.00 -4.34
CA ASP A 46 -9.87 18.84 -5.26
C ASP A 46 -8.42 18.34 -5.34
N PRO A 47 -7.96 17.88 -6.51
CA PRO A 47 -6.58 17.42 -6.69
C PRO A 47 -5.50 18.46 -6.36
N ALA A 48 -5.79 19.76 -6.55
CA ALA A 48 -4.85 20.82 -6.16
C ALA A 48 -4.76 20.94 -4.64
N GLU A 49 -5.89 20.83 -3.95
CA GLU A 49 -5.95 20.81 -2.49
C GLU A 49 -5.22 19.59 -1.89
N VAL A 50 -5.28 18.42 -2.53
CA VAL A 50 -4.47 17.24 -2.15
C VAL A 50 -2.98 17.55 -2.24
N ALA A 51 -2.56 18.23 -3.30
CA ALA A 51 -1.16 18.62 -3.44
C ALA A 51 -0.72 19.58 -2.31
N GLU A 52 -1.54 20.55 -1.95
CA GLU A 52 -1.25 21.54 -0.91
C GLU A 52 -1.31 20.96 0.50
N LYS A 53 -2.32 20.13 0.81
CA LYS A 53 -2.55 19.62 2.17
C LYS A 53 -1.73 18.37 2.49
N PHE A 54 -1.44 17.53 1.49
CA PHE A 54 -0.75 16.26 1.69
C PHE A 54 0.65 16.24 1.08
N TRP A 55 0.77 16.38 -0.26
CA TRP A 55 2.04 16.12 -0.93
C TRP A 55 3.13 17.16 -0.64
N LEU A 56 2.81 18.46 -0.64
CA LEU A 56 3.80 19.50 -0.37
C LEU A 56 4.30 19.43 1.08
N PRO A 57 3.45 19.32 2.12
CA PRO A 57 3.92 19.14 3.50
C PRO A 57 4.75 17.87 3.70
N LEU A 58 4.35 16.76 3.09
CA LEU A 58 5.10 15.51 3.18
C LEU A 58 6.48 15.64 2.52
N LYS A 59 6.56 16.22 1.32
CA LYS A 59 7.84 16.46 0.62
C LYS A 59 8.74 17.49 1.32
N HIS A 60 8.15 18.46 2.02
CA HIS A 60 8.90 19.36 2.88
C HIS A 60 9.51 18.62 4.06
N SER A 61 8.79 17.66 4.60
CA SER A 61 9.20 16.84 5.72
C SER A 61 10.23 15.78 5.34
N LEU A 62 9.90 14.95 4.36
CA LEU A 62 10.77 13.93 3.78
C LEU A 62 11.55 14.51 2.59
N THR A 63 12.66 15.21 2.89
CA THR A 63 13.45 15.84 1.83
C THR A 63 14.11 14.80 0.93
N LYS A 64 14.26 15.14 -0.37
CA LYS A 64 14.74 14.20 -1.40
C LYS A 64 13.89 12.91 -1.47
N MET A 65 12.61 13.05 -1.20
CA MET A 65 11.67 11.93 -1.19
C MET A 65 11.70 11.15 -2.51
N GLN A 66 11.72 9.84 -2.42
CA GLN A 66 11.65 8.89 -3.52
C GLN A 66 10.51 7.90 -3.27
N ARG A 67 9.73 7.62 -4.30
CA ARG A 67 8.75 6.53 -4.28
C ARG A 67 9.45 5.22 -4.62
N ARG A 68 9.56 4.35 -3.63
CA ARG A 68 10.10 2.98 -3.77
C ARG A 68 8.92 2.03 -3.91
N MET A 69 8.59 1.68 -5.16
CA MET A 69 7.49 0.74 -5.44
C MET A 69 7.99 -0.69 -5.28
N ASP A 70 7.21 -1.50 -4.59
CA ASP A 70 7.42 -2.94 -4.41
C ASP A 70 6.39 -3.74 -5.21
N LEU A 71 5.15 -3.23 -5.29
CA LEU A 71 4.05 -3.77 -6.08
C LEU A 71 3.46 -2.68 -6.97
N PHE A 72 3.17 -3.04 -8.21
CA PHE A 72 2.47 -2.19 -9.17
C PHE A 72 1.70 -3.05 -10.16
N MET A 73 0.39 -2.93 -10.17
CA MET A 73 -0.48 -3.73 -11.03
C MET A 73 -1.73 -2.97 -11.43
N ALA A 74 -2.46 -3.47 -12.42
CA ALA A 74 -3.76 -2.93 -12.81
C ALA A 74 -4.73 -4.05 -13.11
N GLY A 75 -6.01 -3.77 -12.91
CA GLY A 75 -7.10 -4.69 -13.17
C GLY A 75 -8.45 -4.00 -13.24
N GLU A 76 -9.41 -4.70 -13.79
CA GLU A 76 -10.80 -4.29 -13.80
C GLU A 76 -11.47 -4.65 -12.47
N ASN A 77 -12.12 -3.70 -11.84
CA ASN A 77 -12.92 -3.98 -10.65
C ASN A 77 -14.24 -4.65 -11.05
N LYS A 78 -14.46 -5.83 -10.54
CA LYS A 78 -15.68 -6.65 -10.78
C LYS A 78 -16.83 -6.30 -9.85
N LEU A 79 -16.61 -5.45 -8.86
CA LEU A 79 -17.65 -4.99 -7.94
C LEU A 79 -18.54 -3.91 -8.61
N GLU A 80 -19.64 -3.54 -7.93
CA GLU A 80 -20.63 -2.58 -8.44
C GLU A 80 -20.04 -1.22 -8.87
N THR A 81 -18.97 -0.77 -8.23
CA THR A 81 -18.29 0.47 -8.59
C THR A 81 -17.56 0.39 -9.92
N GLY A 82 -17.23 -0.81 -10.40
CA GLY A 82 -16.56 -1.04 -11.67
C GLY A 82 -15.27 -0.26 -11.87
N GLY A 83 -14.90 -0.06 -13.14
CA GLY A 83 -13.76 0.77 -13.55
C GLY A 83 -12.43 0.02 -13.53
N ILE A 84 -11.43 0.66 -14.14
CA ILE A 84 -10.06 0.15 -14.16
C ILE A 84 -9.31 0.78 -12.98
N TRP A 85 -8.67 -0.06 -12.18
CA TRP A 85 -7.89 0.36 -11.03
C TRP A 85 -6.42 0.02 -11.20
N VAL A 86 -5.57 0.96 -10.82
CA VAL A 86 -4.12 0.74 -10.69
C VAL A 86 -3.78 0.73 -9.22
N ALA A 87 -3.13 -0.33 -8.76
CA ALA A 87 -2.66 -0.48 -7.39
C ALA A 87 -1.14 -0.31 -7.33
N SER A 88 -0.67 0.42 -6.35
CA SER A 88 0.75 0.60 -6.05
C SER A 88 1.00 0.48 -4.56
N MET A 89 2.02 -0.27 -4.18
CA MET A 89 2.43 -0.40 -2.78
C MET A 89 3.95 -0.30 -2.67
N GLY A 90 4.42 0.19 -1.54
CA GLY A 90 5.85 0.36 -1.26
C GLY A 90 6.10 1.39 -0.18
N HIS A 91 7.16 2.19 -0.34
CA HIS A 91 7.58 3.17 0.63
C HIS A 91 7.87 4.54 -0.01
N LEU A 92 7.46 5.59 0.66
CA LEU A 92 7.95 6.95 0.42
C LEU A 92 9.17 7.15 1.30
N MET A 93 10.36 7.09 0.72
CA MET A 93 11.64 7.18 1.43
C MET A 93 12.24 8.57 1.27
N GLY A 94 12.69 9.16 2.35
CA GLY A 94 13.38 10.46 2.33
C GLY A 94 14.19 10.71 3.58
N LEU A 95 14.89 11.85 3.62
CA LEU A 95 15.50 12.35 4.85
C LEU A 95 14.42 13.08 5.65
N PHE A 96 14.16 12.63 6.86
CA PHE A 96 13.13 13.21 7.73
C PHE A 96 13.70 14.46 8.42
N ASP A 97 13.76 15.56 7.66
CA ASP A 97 14.45 16.80 8.05
C ASP A 97 13.55 17.79 8.79
N ASN A 98 12.23 17.77 8.51
CA ASN A 98 11.28 18.67 9.15
C ASN A 98 10.11 17.88 9.78
N PRO A 99 9.53 18.37 10.89
CA PRO A 99 8.39 17.69 11.52
C PRO A 99 7.19 17.54 10.57
N TRP A 100 6.43 16.45 10.71
CA TRP A 100 5.21 16.21 9.97
C TRP A 100 4.11 15.70 10.90
N LEU A 101 2.93 16.30 10.87
CA LEU A 101 1.79 15.94 11.75
C LEU A 101 2.18 15.92 13.25
N GLY A 102 3.08 16.79 13.68
CA GLY A 102 3.58 16.79 15.06
C GLY A 102 4.65 15.73 15.38
N ILE A 103 4.98 14.85 14.44
CA ILE A 103 6.04 13.85 14.59
C ILE A 103 7.39 14.55 14.44
N PRO A 104 8.30 14.43 15.43
CA PRO A 104 9.59 15.12 15.39
C PRO A 104 10.52 14.56 14.30
N ALA A 105 11.22 15.44 13.62
CA ALA A 105 12.22 15.10 12.62
C ALA A 105 13.43 14.39 13.23
N THR A 106 13.89 13.32 12.57
CA THR A 106 15.05 12.54 13.02
C THR A 106 16.36 12.95 12.36
N ARG A 107 16.30 13.64 11.23
CA ARG A 107 17.42 13.91 10.31
C ARG A 107 18.12 12.64 9.82
N LYS A 108 17.36 11.54 9.77
CA LYS A 108 17.79 10.24 9.25
C LYS A 108 16.89 9.84 8.10
N ILE A 109 17.29 8.83 7.36
CA ILE A 109 16.38 8.20 6.38
C ILE A 109 15.18 7.65 7.14
N ALA A 110 13.98 7.99 6.66
CA ALA A 110 12.73 7.41 7.11
C ALA A 110 11.95 6.87 5.90
N MET A 111 11.12 5.90 6.16
CA MET A 111 10.29 5.24 5.17
C MET A 111 8.83 5.23 5.63
N LEU A 112 8.00 5.96 4.91
CA LEU A 112 6.56 5.92 5.09
C LEU A 112 5.98 4.87 4.14
N ARG A 113 5.52 3.75 4.70
CA ARG A 113 4.85 2.70 3.94
C ARG A 113 3.52 3.21 3.39
N TYR A 114 3.21 2.85 2.14
CA TYR A 114 1.95 3.19 1.51
C TYR A 114 1.38 2.04 0.69
N ALA A 115 0.07 2.04 0.55
CA ALA A 115 -0.67 1.34 -0.50
C ALA A 115 -1.66 2.33 -1.11
N GLU A 116 -1.65 2.46 -2.42
CA GLU A 116 -2.44 3.44 -3.15
C GLU A 116 -3.20 2.75 -4.29
N PHE A 117 -4.49 3.03 -4.38
CA PHE A 117 -5.39 2.52 -5.40
C PHE A 117 -5.98 3.69 -6.16
N LEU A 118 -5.80 3.71 -7.47
CA LEU A 118 -6.23 4.81 -8.33
C LEU A 118 -7.19 4.26 -9.38
N ARG A 119 -8.41 4.81 -9.42
CA ARG A 119 -9.39 4.53 -10.45
C ARG A 119 -9.15 5.42 -11.66
N ILE A 120 -9.19 4.83 -12.83
CA ILE A 120 -8.98 5.52 -14.10
C ILE A 120 -10.25 5.42 -14.94
N ASP A 121 -10.80 6.58 -15.30
CA ASP A 121 -11.89 6.72 -16.25
C ASP A 121 -11.52 7.80 -17.27
N ASP A 122 -11.80 7.56 -18.53
CA ASP A 122 -11.56 8.51 -19.65
C ASP A 122 -10.15 9.13 -19.66
N GLY A 123 -9.13 8.33 -19.31
CA GLY A 123 -7.74 8.77 -19.28
C GLY A 123 -7.41 9.76 -18.16
N LYS A 124 -8.21 9.78 -17.10
CA LYS A 124 -8.02 10.57 -15.88
C LYS A 124 -8.14 9.74 -14.63
N ILE A 125 -7.44 10.14 -13.57
CA ILE A 125 -7.64 9.61 -12.23
C ILE A 125 -8.91 10.26 -11.67
N THR A 126 -9.90 9.45 -11.33
CA THR A 126 -11.19 9.91 -10.79
C THR A 126 -11.35 9.65 -9.32
N ASP A 127 -10.74 8.58 -8.83
CA ASP A 127 -10.73 8.22 -7.42
C ASP A 127 -9.33 7.77 -6.99
N THR A 128 -8.98 8.10 -5.77
CA THR A 128 -7.77 7.58 -5.12
C THR A 128 -8.10 7.18 -3.69
N ALA A 129 -7.67 5.98 -3.29
CA ALA A 129 -7.62 5.58 -1.89
C ALA A 129 -6.16 5.30 -1.53
N MET A 130 -5.63 6.07 -0.58
CA MET A 130 -4.24 5.96 -0.16
C MET A 130 -4.15 5.65 1.33
N PHE A 131 -3.59 4.49 1.63
CA PHE A 131 -3.25 4.04 2.97
C PHE A 131 -1.77 4.35 3.23
N PHE A 132 -1.46 4.87 4.40
CA PHE A 132 -0.08 5.12 4.82
C PHE A 132 0.09 4.96 6.32
N ASP A 133 1.23 4.41 6.73
CA ASP A 133 1.48 3.95 8.08
C ASP A 133 2.14 5.05 8.92
N ILE A 134 1.33 6.02 9.40
CA ILE A 134 1.80 7.10 10.29
C ILE A 134 2.38 6.52 11.59
N PRO A 135 1.76 5.53 12.26
CA PRO A 135 2.34 4.94 13.46
C PRO A 135 3.74 4.35 13.24
N HIS A 136 3.99 3.73 12.08
CA HIS A 136 5.34 3.24 11.75
C HIS A 136 6.36 4.40 11.61
N LEU A 137 5.96 5.54 11.03
CA LEU A 137 6.81 6.73 10.99
C LEU A 137 7.06 7.30 12.40
N MET A 138 6.04 7.30 13.28
CA MET A 138 6.20 7.69 14.69
C MET A 138 7.25 6.83 15.39
N MET A 139 7.21 5.52 15.18
CA MET A 139 8.17 4.58 15.78
C MET A 139 9.60 4.82 15.28
N GLN A 140 9.79 5.12 13.99
CA GLN A 140 11.08 5.52 13.43
C GLN A 140 11.61 6.81 14.06
N SER A 141 10.73 7.65 14.60
CA SER A 141 11.08 8.89 15.32
C SER A 141 11.27 8.68 16.83
N GLY A 142 11.24 7.44 17.31
CA GLY A 142 11.41 7.09 18.71
C GLY A 142 10.15 7.24 19.57
N LEU A 143 9.01 7.51 18.94
CA LEU A 143 7.73 7.50 19.62
C LEU A 143 7.18 6.07 19.70
N GLN A 144 6.44 5.77 20.77
CA GLN A 144 5.85 4.45 21.00
C GLN A 144 4.32 4.57 21.02
N PRO A 145 3.65 4.60 19.84
CA PRO A 145 2.20 4.77 19.76
C PRO A 145 1.41 3.55 20.23
N PHE A 146 2.05 2.38 20.31
CA PHE A 146 1.46 1.10 20.68
C PHE A 146 2.27 0.37 21.75
N PRO A 147 1.67 -0.62 22.45
CA PRO A 147 2.41 -1.61 23.24
C PRO A 147 3.43 -2.38 22.40
N ALA A 148 4.21 -3.24 23.03
CA ALA A 148 5.15 -4.11 22.31
C ALA A 148 4.45 -4.88 21.19
N GLN A 149 5.08 -4.91 20.02
CA GLN A 149 4.53 -5.59 18.85
C GLN A 149 4.81 -7.09 18.90
N THR A 150 3.94 -7.86 18.27
CA THR A 150 4.09 -9.32 18.15
C THR A 150 5.00 -9.73 17.00
N GLY A 151 5.15 -8.88 15.98
CA GLY A 151 5.98 -9.14 14.81
C GLY A 151 7.14 -8.17 14.65
N ALA A 152 8.03 -8.45 13.69
CA ALA A 152 9.19 -7.62 13.40
C ALA A 152 8.79 -6.23 12.89
N GLN A 153 9.44 -5.20 13.43
CA GLN A 153 9.28 -3.80 13.02
C GLN A 153 10.31 -3.43 11.94
N LEU A 154 10.27 -4.14 10.83
CA LEU A 154 11.21 -3.91 9.74
C LEU A 154 10.55 -3.10 8.64
N VAL A 155 11.37 -2.33 7.92
CA VAL A 155 11.02 -1.89 6.58
C VAL A 155 10.86 -3.15 5.76
N GLN A 156 9.66 -3.38 5.25
CA GLN A 156 9.35 -4.62 4.54
C GLN A 156 9.92 -4.54 3.13
N PRO A 157 10.79 -5.47 2.75
CA PRO A 157 11.24 -5.55 1.38
C PRO A 157 10.09 -6.00 0.48
N GLY A 158 10.06 -5.52 -0.76
CA GLY A 158 9.20 -6.08 -1.78
C GLY A 158 9.61 -7.52 -2.15
N PRO A 159 8.89 -8.15 -3.08
CA PRO A 159 9.29 -9.46 -3.60
C PRO A 159 10.74 -9.44 -4.07
N MET A 160 11.55 -10.38 -3.62
CA MET A 160 12.98 -10.43 -3.94
C MET A 160 13.25 -10.62 -5.43
N THR A 161 12.31 -11.20 -6.14
CA THR A 161 12.33 -11.39 -7.60
C THR A 161 11.93 -10.13 -8.38
N HIS A 162 11.43 -9.09 -7.70
CA HIS A 162 10.90 -7.86 -8.30
C HIS A 162 9.74 -8.08 -9.30
N ASP A 163 9.10 -9.22 -9.27
CA ASP A 163 7.98 -9.60 -10.14
C ASP A 163 6.65 -8.92 -9.75
N GLY A 164 6.59 -8.27 -8.61
CA GLY A 164 5.46 -7.42 -8.20
C GLY A 164 5.30 -6.12 -9.02
N LEU A 165 6.31 -5.74 -9.82
CA LEU A 165 6.29 -4.53 -10.65
C LEU A 165 5.79 -4.84 -12.06
N MET A 166 4.50 -4.99 -12.21
CA MET A 166 3.83 -5.41 -13.46
C MET A 166 3.54 -4.22 -14.38
N PHE A 167 4.58 -3.56 -14.89
CA PHE A 167 4.45 -2.38 -15.77
C PHE A 167 3.88 -2.70 -17.15
N ASN A 168 4.15 -3.89 -17.67
CA ASN A 168 3.65 -4.34 -18.95
C ASN A 168 2.35 -5.13 -18.81
N ASP A 169 1.69 -5.36 -19.93
CA ASP A 169 0.56 -6.27 -19.98
C ASP A 169 1.03 -7.71 -19.75
N ALA A 170 0.23 -8.47 -19.02
CA ALA A 170 0.43 -9.89 -18.75
C ALA A 170 -0.77 -10.69 -19.25
N ASP A 171 -0.66 -12.02 -19.26
CA ASP A 171 -1.79 -12.87 -19.61
C ASP A 171 -2.92 -12.71 -18.56
N PRO A 172 -4.10 -12.22 -18.97
CA PRO A 172 -5.22 -12.02 -18.04
C PRO A 172 -5.70 -13.32 -17.39
N ASN A 173 -5.44 -14.47 -17.99
CA ASN A 173 -5.82 -15.78 -17.42
C ASN A 173 -5.02 -16.09 -16.14
N GLU A 174 -3.78 -15.63 -16.02
CA GLU A 174 -3.00 -15.80 -14.79
C GLU A 174 -3.60 -14.94 -13.66
N GLY A 175 -3.98 -13.70 -13.95
CA GLY A 175 -4.68 -12.84 -12.99
C GLY A 175 -6.01 -13.44 -12.54
N LEU A 176 -6.77 -14.06 -13.45
CA LEU A 176 -8.02 -14.74 -13.10
C LEU A 176 -7.82 -15.99 -12.21
N LYS A 177 -6.72 -16.72 -12.38
CA LYS A 177 -6.39 -17.84 -11.49
C LYS A 177 -6.07 -17.31 -10.08
N THR A 178 -5.23 -16.28 -9.99
CA THR A 178 -4.90 -15.63 -8.72
C THR A 178 -6.15 -15.08 -8.03
N LEU A 179 -7.04 -14.42 -8.77
CA LEU A 179 -8.29 -13.90 -8.22
C LEU A 179 -9.15 -15.01 -7.61
N LYS A 180 -9.28 -16.16 -8.27
CA LYS A 180 -10.02 -17.31 -7.72
C LYS A 180 -9.41 -17.84 -6.42
N THR A 181 -8.09 -17.86 -6.32
CA THR A 181 -7.40 -18.25 -5.08
C THR A 181 -7.68 -17.25 -3.95
N ILE A 182 -7.70 -15.95 -4.26
CA ILE A 182 -8.01 -14.89 -3.29
C ILE A 182 -9.48 -14.96 -2.87
N GLU A 183 -10.41 -15.15 -3.80
CA GLU A 183 -11.84 -15.31 -3.51
C GLU A 183 -12.08 -16.51 -2.59
N PHE A 184 -11.46 -17.66 -2.91
CA PHE A 184 -11.49 -18.85 -2.07
C PHE A 184 -10.93 -18.57 -0.66
N MET A 185 -9.79 -17.90 -0.56
CA MET A 185 -9.20 -17.53 0.72
C MET A 185 -10.13 -16.63 1.56
N ILE A 186 -10.77 -15.65 0.92
CA ILE A 186 -11.70 -14.74 1.61
C ILE A 186 -12.92 -15.51 2.14
N ASP A 187 -13.46 -16.43 1.35
CA ASP A 187 -14.60 -17.23 1.76
C ASP A 187 -14.22 -18.22 2.89
N ASP A 188 -13.04 -18.84 2.80
CA ASP A 188 -12.52 -19.75 3.82
C ASP A 188 -12.31 -19.01 5.16
N ILE A 189 -11.71 -17.81 5.13
CA ILE A 189 -11.55 -16.95 6.32
C ILE A 189 -12.91 -16.48 6.89
N ARG A 190 -13.89 -16.18 6.04
CA ARG A 190 -15.22 -15.76 6.47
C ARG A 190 -15.94 -16.88 7.21
N ASP A 191 -15.80 -18.09 6.73
CA ASP A 191 -16.43 -19.29 7.31
C ASP A 191 -15.65 -19.89 8.47
N TRP A 192 -14.46 -19.35 8.75
CA TRP A 192 -13.58 -19.85 9.79
C TRP A 192 -14.22 -19.76 11.16
N LYS A 193 -14.46 -20.92 11.76
CA LYS A 193 -15.09 -21.08 13.09
C LYS A 193 -14.09 -21.40 14.18
N GLY A 194 -12.90 -21.84 13.82
CA GLY A 194 -11.81 -22.17 14.75
C GLY A 194 -11.10 -20.90 15.21
N ARG A 195 -10.93 -20.76 16.53
CA ARG A 195 -10.11 -19.71 17.13
C ARG A 195 -8.87 -20.30 17.78
N ASP A 196 -8.57 -21.54 17.47
CA ASP A 196 -7.43 -22.29 17.97
C ASP A 196 -6.34 -22.40 16.88
N GLU A 197 -5.16 -22.70 17.35
CA GLU A 197 -3.99 -22.86 16.51
C GLU A 197 -4.14 -24.03 15.52
N GLU A 198 -4.78 -25.10 15.94
CA GLU A 198 -4.97 -26.31 15.13
C GLU A 198 -5.85 -26.00 13.91
N GLY A 199 -6.93 -25.24 14.07
CA GLY A 199 -7.80 -24.78 12.96
C GLY A 199 -7.04 -23.91 11.97
N LEU A 200 -6.23 -22.97 12.45
CA LEU A 200 -5.44 -22.08 11.59
C LEU A 200 -4.41 -22.87 10.76
N MET A 201 -3.70 -23.80 11.36
CA MET A 201 -2.70 -24.62 10.68
C MET A 201 -3.29 -25.56 9.61
N VAL A 202 -4.56 -25.88 9.71
CA VAL A 202 -5.29 -26.68 8.70
C VAL A 202 -5.75 -25.81 7.53
N GLU A 203 -6.14 -24.56 7.78
CA GLU A 203 -6.74 -23.70 6.76
C GLU A 203 -5.71 -22.95 5.92
N LEU A 204 -4.63 -22.47 6.53
CA LEU A 204 -3.60 -21.70 5.84
C LEU A 204 -3.02 -22.41 4.61
N PRO A 205 -2.61 -23.70 4.66
CA PRO A 205 -2.03 -24.40 3.53
C PRO A 205 -2.95 -24.53 2.32
N ARG A 206 -4.24 -24.23 2.46
CA ARG A 206 -5.21 -24.32 1.36
C ARG A 206 -5.06 -23.21 0.33
N SER A 207 -4.62 -22.03 0.77
CA SER A 207 -4.58 -20.83 -0.08
C SER A 207 -3.29 -20.01 0.05
N TRP A 208 -2.43 -20.34 1.00
CA TRP A 208 -1.20 -19.63 1.29
C TRP A 208 0.01 -20.52 0.98
N ASN A 209 1.04 -19.93 0.37
CA ASN A 209 2.30 -20.62 0.14
C ASN A 209 3.13 -20.66 1.45
N ASP A 210 4.01 -21.64 1.56
CA ASP A 210 4.87 -21.85 2.75
C ASP A 210 5.81 -20.66 3.00
N ASP A 211 6.16 -19.89 1.98
CA ASP A 211 7.04 -18.73 2.04
C ASP A 211 6.28 -17.38 2.04
N MET A 212 4.99 -17.40 2.33
CA MET A 212 4.19 -16.17 2.36
C MET A 212 4.63 -15.24 3.50
N ILE A 213 4.76 -13.97 3.17
CA ILE A 213 5.04 -12.91 4.15
C ILE A 213 3.77 -12.07 4.35
N TRP A 214 3.33 -11.96 5.59
CA TRP A 214 2.28 -11.03 5.96
C TRP A 214 2.86 -9.65 6.29
N TRP A 215 2.42 -8.66 5.56
CA TRP A 215 2.80 -7.27 5.80
C TRP A 215 1.75 -6.55 6.64
N GLY A 216 1.78 -6.78 7.93
CA GLY A 216 0.88 -6.10 8.85
C GLY A 216 1.28 -4.63 9.07
N PRO A 217 0.30 -3.74 9.40
CA PRO A 217 0.59 -2.37 9.80
C PRO A 217 1.32 -2.32 11.14
N ALA A 218 1.83 -1.12 11.50
CA ALA A 218 2.37 -0.90 12.84
C ALA A 218 1.37 -1.31 13.93
N GLY A 219 1.85 -2.01 14.94
CA GLY A 219 1.03 -2.65 15.98
C GLY A 219 0.91 -4.16 15.81
N ILE A 220 0.91 -4.67 14.57
CA ILE A 220 0.97 -6.11 14.26
C ILE A 220 2.39 -6.48 13.82
N GLY A 221 2.96 -5.71 12.89
CA GLY A 221 4.28 -5.98 12.32
C GLY A 221 4.27 -6.99 11.19
N CYS A 222 5.46 -7.39 10.75
CA CYS A 222 5.69 -8.36 9.70
C CYS A 222 5.77 -9.77 10.28
N LEU A 223 5.04 -10.69 9.72
CA LEU A 223 5.04 -12.10 10.11
C LEU A 223 5.42 -12.96 8.90
N LEU A 224 6.38 -13.84 9.09
CA LEU A 224 6.61 -14.98 8.19
C LEU A 224 5.65 -16.09 8.60
N TYR A 225 4.86 -16.54 7.66
CA TYR A 225 3.78 -17.48 7.95
C TYR A 225 4.24 -18.94 7.89
N THR A 226 5.36 -19.29 8.50
CA THR A 226 5.71 -20.70 8.60
C THR A 226 6.01 -21.10 10.02
N SER A 227 6.92 -21.38 10.58
CA SER A 227 7.18 -21.91 11.94
C SER A 227 7.23 -20.83 13.01
N ASP A 228 7.59 -19.59 12.63
CA ASP A 228 7.91 -18.53 13.61
C ASP A 228 6.67 -17.92 14.28
N ALA A 229 5.53 -17.90 13.59
CA ALA A 229 4.29 -17.35 14.17
C ALA A 229 3.71 -18.25 15.28
N ALA A 230 4.00 -19.53 15.26
CA ALA A 230 3.64 -20.48 16.31
C ALA A 230 4.57 -20.35 17.53
N ASP A 231 5.87 -20.19 17.30
CA ASP A 231 6.89 -20.10 18.36
C ASP A 231 6.83 -18.79 19.15
N GLU A 232 6.48 -17.66 18.51
CA GLU A 232 6.36 -16.38 19.19
C GLU A 232 5.15 -16.30 20.14
N ARG A 233 4.08 -17.07 19.89
CA ARG A 233 2.91 -17.14 20.80
C ARG A 233 3.10 -17.98 22.02
N LEU A 234 4.08 -18.87 22.03
CA LEU A 234 4.41 -19.75 23.17
C LEU A 234 5.36 -19.11 24.18
N SER A 235 5.86 -17.90 23.92
CA SER A 235 6.82 -17.18 24.78
C SER A 235 6.20 -16.02 25.59
N VAL A 236 4.88 -15.98 25.76
CA VAL A 236 4.17 -14.98 26.59
C VAL A 236 3.55 -15.64 27.83
#